data_c5ef0cc8e1897543b62f17fb6258a86b
#
_entry.id   c5ef0cc8e1897543b62f17fb6258a86b
#
_cell.length_a   1.000
_cell.length_b   1.000
_cell.length_c   1.000
_cell.angle_alpha   90.00
_cell.angle_beta   90.00
_cell.angle_gamma   90.00
#
_symmetry.space_group_name_H-M   'P 1'
#
loop_
_entity.id
_entity.type
_entity.pdbx_description
1 polymer ?
#
loop_
_entity_poly.entity_id
_entity_poly.type
_entity_poly.pdbx_seq_one_letter_code
_entity_poly.pdbx_strand_id
1 'polypeptide(L)'
;MKYLSNIFFLLILLGCESKINEQTSNGVEIDDLVSIGDEQFKIKYEVSELEQKIIDAGLVDVEVVIPGIFVDLKYSTTDNFFGKDVYGDLTRCYVQPEVAEMLKKAHEKLKELHPDLTFLVFDGVRPQSVQQILWDELDKPDSVKPLYVADPKVGGLHNFGVAVDLTLAFQENGKALDMGTPFDFFGYPAYPDREAQMLLEGNITKEHILNREILRMAMKHGGFTGIGSEWWHFNAFSRKEAGEKYEMVK
;
A
#
# COMPACT_ATOMS: atom_id res chain seq x y z
N MET A 1 45.57 -44.52 17.18
CA MET A 1 46.38 -44.01 16.03
C MET A 1 45.53 -43.13 15.15
N LYS A 2 45.96 -41.89 15.01
CA LYS A 2 45.32 -40.78 14.35
C LYS A 2 45.41 -40.92 12.83
N TYR A 3 44.36 -40.50 12.08
CA TYR A 3 44.53 -39.87 10.78
C TYR A 3 43.46 -38.76 10.60
N LEU A 4 43.92 -37.51 10.61
CA LEU A 4 43.23 -36.35 10.09
C LEU A 4 43.33 -36.43 8.54
N SER A 5 42.22 -36.14 7.86
CA SER A 5 42.21 -35.84 6.43
C SER A 5 41.57 -34.48 6.21
N ASN A 6 42.43 -33.52 5.85
CA ASN A 6 42.04 -32.18 5.35
C ASN A 6 41.46 -32.31 3.95
N ILE A 7 40.25 -31.87 3.76
CA ILE A 7 39.67 -31.65 2.44
C ILE A 7 39.66 -30.14 2.15
N PHE A 8 40.54 -29.76 1.24
CA PHE A 8 40.58 -28.42 0.62
C PHE A 8 39.47 -28.32 -0.40
N PHE A 9 38.49 -27.43 -0.19
CA PHE A 9 37.52 -27.08 -1.20
C PHE A 9 38.06 -25.92 -2.06
N LEU A 10 38.38 -26.23 -3.30
CA LEU A 10 38.79 -25.27 -4.33
C LEU A 10 37.53 -24.70 -5.00
N LEU A 11 37.16 -23.44 -4.71
CA LEU A 11 36.12 -22.73 -5.42
C LEU A 11 36.66 -22.27 -6.79
N ILE A 12 36.13 -22.85 -7.85
CA ILE A 12 36.35 -22.38 -9.23
C ILE A 12 35.27 -21.33 -9.51
N LEU A 13 35.69 -20.06 -9.62
CA LEU A 13 34.87 -18.98 -10.14
C LEU A 13 34.85 -19.08 -11.69
N LEU A 14 33.72 -19.54 -12.21
CA LEU A 14 33.42 -19.41 -13.64
C LEU A 14 32.82 -18.04 -13.89
N GLY A 15 33.56 -17.15 -14.50
CA GLY A 15 33.04 -15.87 -14.98
C GLY A 15 32.06 -16.09 -16.11
N CYS A 16 30.88 -15.55 -15.99
CA CYS A 16 29.91 -15.42 -17.04
C CYS A 16 29.82 -13.95 -17.42
N GLU A 17 30.49 -13.56 -18.50
CA GLU A 17 30.32 -12.25 -19.14
C GLU A 17 28.98 -12.24 -19.89
N SER A 18 27.97 -11.58 -19.36
CA SER A 18 26.76 -11.22 -20.09
C SER A 18 26.95 -9.81 -20.69
N LYS A 19 26.93 -9.73 -22.00
CA LYS A 19 26.88 -8.46 -22.74
C LYS A 19 25.49 -7.83 -22.50
N ILE A 20 25.48 -6.71 -21.80
CA ILE A 20 24.26 -5.88 -21.60
C ILE A 20 24.20 -4.93 -22.82
N ASN A 21 23.06 -4.99 -23.51
CA ASN A 21 22.72 -4.02 -24.57
C ASN A 21 22.25 -2.74 -23.87
N GLU A 22 22.95 -1.63 -24.10
CA GLU A 22 22.53 -0.30 -23.67
C GLU A 22 21.28 0.15 -24.44
N GLN A 23 20.13 0.16 -23.75
CA GLN A 23 19.02 1.03 -24.12
C GLN A 23 18.90 2.10 -23.04
N THR A 24 19.13 3.34 -23.43
CA THR A 24 19.04 4.53 -22.59
C THR A 24 17.59 4.80 -22.22
N SER A 25 17.22 4.54 -20.95
CA SER A 25 16.02 5.10 -20.32
C SER A 25 16.47 6.28 -19.44
N ASN A 26 15.78 7.42 -19.57
CA ASN A 26 16.01 8.62 -18.77
C ASN A 26 15.36 8.44 -17.38
N GLY A 27 15.93 7.60 -16.52
CA GLY A 27 15.48 7.44 -15.13
C GLY A 27 16.32 8.31 -14.20
N VAL A 28 15.68 8.88 -13.18
CA VAL A 28 16.39 9.57 -12.08
C VAL A 28 16.93 8.51 -11.12
N GLU A 29 18.21 8.63 -10.75
CA GLU A 29 18.86 7.74 -9.80
C GLU A 29 18.60 8.23 -8.37
N ILE A 30 17.96 7.42 -7.54
CA ILE A 30 17.88 7.65 -6.08
C ILE A 30 18.93 6.74 -5.42
N ASP A 31 19.87 7.35 -4.71
CA ASP A 31 20.97 6.66 -4.05
C ASP A 31 20.58 6.31 -2.61
N ASP A 32 20.12 5.10 -2.37
CA ASP A 32 20.02 4.54 -1.02
C ASP A 32 21.27 3.73 -0.66
N LEU A 33 21.92 4.09 0.45
CA LEU A 33 23.11 3.40 0.95
C LEU A 33 22.69 2.32 1.97
N VAL A 34 22.87 1.06 1.60
CA VAL A 34 22.75 -0.06 2.53
C VAL A 34 24.14 -0.47 2.99
N SER A 35 24.41 -0.40 4.30
CA SER A 35 25.67 -0.80 4.91
C SER A 35 25.56 -2.23 5.46
N ILE A 36 26.38 -3.14 4.95
CA ILE A 36 26.54 -4.50 5.48
C ILE A 36 28.03 -4.68 5.83
N GLY A 37 28.38 -4.52 7.10
CA GLY A 37 29.77 -4.50 7.55
C GLY A 37 30.52 -3.25 7.08
N ASP A 38 31.78 -3.39 6.68
CA ASP A 38 32.63 -2.29 6.20
C ASP A 38 32.46 -1.99 4.70
N GLU A 39 31.62 -2.75 3.97
CA GLU A 39 31.31 -2.51 2.56
C GLU A 39 30.00 -1.75 2.41
N GLN A 40 30.05 -0.66 1.63
CA GLN A 40 28.87 0.13 1.23
C GLN A 40 28.43 -0.34 -0.15
N PHE A 41 27.21 -0.88 -0.23
CA PHE A 41 26.57 -1.22 -1.51
C PHE A 41 25.58 -0.12 -1.90
N LYS A 42 25.75 0.39 -3.09
CA LYS A 42 24.79 1.31 -3.70
C LYS A 42 23.74 0.47 -4.40
N ILE A 43 22.51 0.47 -3.84
CA ILE A 43 21.37 -0.14 -4.53
C ILE A 43 20.81 0.94 -5.46
N LYS A 44 20.96 0.71 -6.77
CA LYS A 44 20.39 1.58 -7.79
C LYS A 44 18.96 1.10 -8.05
N TYR A 45 17.97 1.90 -7.65
CA TYR A 45 16.59 1.69 -8.05
C TYR A 45 16.35 2.43 -9.38
N GLU A 46 15.85 1.71 -10.38
CA GLU A 46 15.25 2.37 -11.52
C GLU A 46 13.82 2.74 -11.13
N VAL A 47 13.59 4.05 -10.97
CA VAL A 47 12.26 4.60 -10.69
C VAL A 47 11.45 4.53 -11.99
N SER A 48 10.26 3.94 -11.94
CA SER A 48 9.38 3.86 -13.11
C SER A 48 8.86 5.27 -13.50
N GLU A 49 8.42 5.44 -14.74
CA GLU A 49 7.87 6.72 -15.19
C GLU A 49 6.64 7.14 -14.35
N LEU A 50 5.80 6.18 -13.95
CA LEU A 50 4.67 6.44 -13.08
C LEU A 50 5.12 6.90 -11.68
N GLU A 51 6.08 6.20 -11.10
CA GLU A 51 6.63 6.53 -9.79
C GLU A 51 7.30 7.91 -9.78
N GLN A 52 8.04 8.25 -10.85
CA GLN A 52 8.65 9.57 -10.98
C GLN A 52 7.61 10.69 -10.98
N LYS A 53 6.48 10.52 -11.68
CA LYS A 53 5.37 11.49 -11.66
C LYS A 53 4.81 11.69 -10.25
N ILE A 54 4.71 10.63 -9.48
CA ILE A 54 4.24 10.67 -8.09
C ILE A 54 5.23 11.45 -7.21
N ILE A 55 6.54 11.18 -7.35
CA ILE A 55 7.61 11.89 -6.63
C ILE A 55 7.64 13.37 -7.04
N ASP A 56 7.57 13.69 -8.32
CA ASP A 56 7.55 15.05 -8.85
C ASP A 56 6.35 15.86 -8.37
N ALA A 57 5.23 15.18 -8.08
CA ALA A 57 4.05 15.78 -7.46
C ALA A 57 4.24 16.05 -5.95
N GLY A 58 5.40 15.71 -5.38
CA GLY A 58 5.77 16.00 -3.99
C GLY A 58 5.26 15.00 -2.96
N LEU A 59 4.77 13.83 -3.39
CA LEU A 59 4.33 12.78 -2.48
C LEU A 59 5.52 12.03 -1.87
N VAL A 60 5.32 11.44 -0.71
CA VAL A 60 6.36 10.75 0.07
C VAL A 60 6.01 9.27 0.25
N ASP A 61 7.03 8.42 0.23
CA ASP A 61 6.92 7.00 0.49
C ASP A 61 6.62 6.74 1.98
N VAL A 62 5.56 5.99 2.26
CA VAL A 62 5.11 5.71 3.64
C VAL A 62 6.11 4.87 4.41
N GLU A 63 6.84 3.95 3.78
CA GLU A 63 7.84 3.11 4.45
C GLU A 63 9.08 3.91 4.88
N VAL A 64 9.42 4.98 4.13
CA VAL A 64 10.50 5.91 4.50
C VAL A 64 10.10 6.77 5.70
N VAL A 65 8.85 7.24 5.74
CA VAL A 65 8.36 8.12 6.83
C VAL A 65 8.01 7.34 8.09
N ILE A 66 7.57 6.08 7.95
CA ILE A 66 7.06 5.26 9.06
C ILE A 66 7.81 3.91 9.07
N PRO A 67 9.01 3.83 9.67
CA PRO A 67 9.74 2.57 9.76
C PRO A 67 8.94 1.48 10.48
N GLY A 68 8.84 0.31 9.85
CA GLY A 68 8.13 -0.85 10.40
C GLY A 68 6.64 -0.95 9.99
N ILE A 69 6.15 -0.04 9.16
CA ILE A 69 4.92 -0.26 8.38
C ILE A 69 5.22 -1.25 7.25
N PHE A 70 4.22 -1.99 6.79
CA PHE A 70 4.34 -2.86 5.61
C PHE A 70 3.49 -2.33 4.46
N VAL A 71 3.91 -2.63 3.24
CA VAL A 71 3.19 -2.28 2.00
C VAL A 71 2.98 -3.55 1.16
N ASP A 72 1.75 -3.73 0.69
CA ASP A 72 1.34 -4.78 -0.25
C ASP A 72 0.35 -4.14 -1.24
N LEU A 73 0.89 -3.35 -2.18
CA LEU A 73 0.06 -2.64 -3.16
C LEU A 73 -0.74 -3.64 -4.00
N LYS A 74 -2.03 -3.76 -3.70
CA LYS A 74 -2.92 -4.74 -4.34
C LYS A 74 -3.06 -4.54 -5.83
N TYR A 75 -3.01 -3.30 -6.29
CA TYR A 75 -3.11 -2.96 -7.71
C TYR A 75 -1.80 -3.11 -8.50
N SER A 76 -0.67 -3.42 -7.82
CA SER A 76 0.60 -3.86 -8.44
C SER A 76 0.66 -5.39 -8.63
N THR A 77 -0.43 -6.08 -8.41
CA THR A 77 -0.56 -7.53 -8.56
C THR A 77 -1.92 -7.88 -9.15
N THR A 78 -2.19 -9.16 -9.32
CA THR A 78 -3.53 -9.66 -9.72
C THR A 78 -4.43 -9.94 -8.52
N ASP A 79 -3.97 -9.73 -7.28
CA ASP A 79 -4.71 -9.95 -6.03
C ASP A 79 -5.55 -8.72 -5.66
N ASN A 80 -6.46 -8.35 -6.55
CA ASN A 80 -7.43 -7.27 -6.40
C ASN A 80 -8.74 -7.62 -7.12
N PHE A 81 -9.79 -6.81 -6.91
CA PHE A 81 -11.11 -7.10 -7.52
C PHE A 81 -11.10 -7.09 -9.06
N PHE A 82 -10.12 -6.43 -9.63
CA PHE A 82 -9.98 -6.27 -11.07
C PHE A 82 -9.23 -7.45 -11.73
N GLY A 83 -8.44 -8.20 -10.92
CA GLY A 83 -7.68 -9.37 -11.36
C GLY A 83 -6.51 -9.04 -12.30
N LYS A 84 -6.05 -7.78 -12.33
CA LYS A 84 -4.94 -7.30 -13.17
C LYS A 84 -4.02 -6.39 -12.38
N ASP A 85 -2.74 -6.44 -12.73
CA ASP A 85 -1.79 -5.42 -12.37
C ASP A 85 -2.05 -4.15 -13.21
N VAL A 86 -2.34 -3.02 -12.55
CA VAL A 86 -2.58 -1.72 -13.19
C VAL A 86 -1.59 -0.65 -12.77
N TYR A 87 -0.72 -0.96 -11.80
CA TYR A 87 0.37 -0.09 -11.36
C TYR A 87 1.70 -0.41 -12.04
N GLY A 88 1.83 -1.59 -12.66
CA GLY A 88 3.08 -2.03 -13.29
C GLY A 88 4.23 -2.10 -12.28
N ASP A 89 5.31 -1.40 -12.55
CA ASP A 89 6.53 -1.44 -11.73
C ASP A 89 6.42 -0.64 -10.41
N LEU A 90 5.29 0.02 -10.12
CA LEU A 90 5.09 0.72 -8.84
C LEU A 90 4.87 -0.30 -7.72
N THR A 91 5.81 -0.38 -6.78
CA THR A 91 5.75 -1.28 -5.61
C THR A 91 5.74 -0.55 -4.28
N ARG A 92 5.97 0.77 -4.27
CA ARG A 92 5.99 1.63 -3.10
C ARG A 92 4.71 2.43 -2.97
N CYS A 93 4.28 2.66 -1.73
CA CYS A 93 3.06 3.39 -1.42
C CYS A 93 3.38 4.85 -1.10
N TYR A 94 2.78 5.76 -1.85
CA TYR A 94 2.97 7.20 -1.71
C TYR A 94 1.69 7.90 -1.25
N VAL A 95 1.87 8.91 -0.40
CA VAL A 95 0.79 9.80 0.06
C VAL A 95 1.31 11.24 0.16
N GLN A 96 0.42 12.22 0.34
CA GLN A 96 0.83 13.59 0.66
C GLN A 96 1.65 13.63 1.96
N PRO A 97 2.67 14.51 2.09
CA PRO A 97 3.51 14.59 3.30
C PRO A 97 2.71 14.77 4.59
N GLU A 98 1.66 15.61 4.58
CA GLU A 98 0.77 15.81 5.72
C GLU A 98 0.02 14.52 6.09
N VAL A 99 -0.38 13.73 5.09
CA VAL A 99 -1.05 12.44 5.29
C VAL A 99 -0.11 11.39 5.86
N ALA A 100 1.16 11.38 5.43
CA ALA A 100 2.18 10.52 6.01
C ALA A 100 2.40 10.81 7.50
N GLU A 101 2.44 12.08 7.91
CA GLU A 101 2.54 12.46 9.32
C GLU A 101 1.28 12.08 10.13
N MET A 102 0.09 12.18 9.54
CA MET A 102 -1.15 11.68 10.15
C MET A 102 -1.11 10.15 10.33
N LEU A 103 -0.65 9.42 9.31
CA LEU A 103 -0.52 7.97 9.35
C LEU A 103 0.53 7.52 10.38
N LYS A 104 1.62 8.25 10.50
CA LYS A 104 2.63 8.03 11.53
C LYS A 104 2.06 8.15 12.94
N LYS A 105 1.26 9.19 13.23
CA LYS A 105 0.56 9.34 14.52
C LYS A 105 -0.40 8.18 14.79
N ALA A 106 -1.12 7.72 13.75
CA ALA A 106 -1.98 6.54 13.87
C ALA A 106 -1.18 5.28 14.20
N HIS A 107 -0.03 5.09 13.53
CA HIS A 107 0.86 3.96 13.75
C HIS A 107 1.50 3.99 15.15
N GLU A 108 1.97 5.13 15.61
CA GLU A 108 2.50 5.32 16.97
C GLU A 108 1.45 4.95 18.02
N LYS A 109 0.18 5.35 17.81
CA LYS A 109 -0.92 4.96 18.70
C LYS A 109 -1.24 3.48 18.66
N LEU A 110 -1.19 2.86 17.49
CA LEU A 110 -1.32 1.41 17.36
C LEU A 110 -0.21 0.70 18.15
N LYS A 111 1.04 1.10 17.97
CA LYS A 111 2.21 0.52 18.65
C LYS A 111 2.17 0.70 20.17
N GLU A 112 1.63 1.82 20.66
CA GLU A 112 1.43 2.06 22.11
C GLU A 112 0.48 1.01 22.73
N LEU A 113 -0.62 0.69 22.05
CA LEU A 113 -1.67 -0.18 22.57
C LEU A 113 -1.50 -1.65 22.20
N HIS A 114 -0.91 -1.92 21.05
CA HIS A 114 -0.72 -3.24 20.45
C HIS A 114 0.69 -3.32 19.85
N PRO A 115 1.75 -3.48 20.68
CA PRO A 115 3.14 -3.43 20.21
C PRO A 115 3.53 -4.55 19.23
N ASP A 116 2.76 -5.62 19.19
CA ASP A 116 2.89 -6.77 18.28
C ASP A 116 2.22 -6.56 16.92
N LEU A 117 1.42 -5.49 16.76
CA LEU A 117 0.75 -5.15 15.51
C LEU A 117 1.41 -3.98 14.78
N THR A 118 1.21 -3.95 13.48
CA THR A 118 1.57 -2.84 12.59
C THR A 118 0.50 -2.67 11.52
N PHE A 119 0.61 -1.63 10.68
CA PHE A 119 -0.20 -1.50 9.48
C PHE A 119 0.41 -2.25 8.30
N LEU A 120 -0.46 -2.78 7.45
CA LEU A 120 -0.16 -3.28 6.12
C LEU A 120 -0.99 -2.46 5.13
N VAL A 121 -0.34 -1.62 4.34
CA VAL A 121 -0.99 -0.69 3.41
C VAL A 121 -1.22 -1.38 2.08
N PHE A 122 -2.45 -1.29 1.57
CA PHE A 122 -2.90 -1.89 0.32
C PHE A 122 -2.95 -0.89 -0.83
N ASP A 123 -3.25 0.39 -0.55
CA ASP A 123 -3.28 1.46 -1.53
C ASP A 123 -3.06 2.83 -0.87
N GLY A 124 -2.49 3.76 -1.64
CA GLY A 124 -2.28 5.15 -1.27
C GLY A 124 -2.68 6.08 -2.41
N VAL A 125 -1.72 6.82 -2.99
CA VAL A 125 -2.02 7.58 -4.20
C VAL A 125 -2.34 6.64 -5.36
N ARG A 126 -3.47 6.91 -6.02
CA ARG A 126 -3.86 6.26 -7.27
C ARG A 126 -3.90 7.34 -8.36
N PRO A 127 -2.89 7.42 -9.25
CA PRO A 127 -2.87 8.40 -10.31
C PRO A 127 -4.13 8.36 -11.18
N GLN A 128 -4.52 9.50 -11.75
CA GLN A 128 -5.72 9.60 -12.59
C GLN A 128 -5.65 8.68 -13.81
N SER A 129 -4.45 8.47 -14.37
CA SER A 129 -4.21 7.54 -15.47
C SER A 129 -4.57 6.09 -15.08
N VAL A 130 -4.21 5.65 -13.88
CA VAL A 130 -4.58 4.33 -13.35
C VAL A 130 -6.08 4.25 -13.07
N GLN A 131 -6.65 5.30 -12.47
CA GLN A 131 -8.09 5.39 -12.24
C GLN A 131 -8.88 5.27 -13.55
N GLN A 132 -8.36 5.83 -14.66
CA GLN A 132 -8.96 5.72 -15.98
C GLN A 132 -8.93 4.27 -16.49
N ILE A 133 -7.83 3.55 -16.30
CA ILE A 133 -7.73 2.12 -16.67
C ILE A 133 -8.79 1.31 -15.92
N LEU A 134 -8.91 1.48 -14.60
CA LEU A 134 -9.91 0.80 -13.80
C LEU A 134 -11.33 1.10 -14.27
N TRP A 135 -11.61 2.35 -14.63
CA TRP A 135 -12.92 2.76 -15.14
C TRP A 135 -13.25 2.16 -16.50
N ASP A 136 -12.31 2.22 -17.46
CA ASP A 136 -12.53 1.80 -18.83
C ASP A 136 -12.68 0.29 -18.95
N GLU A 137 -11.89 -0.45 -18.20
CA GLU A 137 -11.86 -1.91 -18.25
C GLU A 137 -12.87 -2.59 -17.30
N LEU A 138 -13.53 -1.82 -16.40
CA LEU A 138 -14.57 -2.39 -15.54
C LEU A 138 -15.78 -2.82 -16.38
N ASP A 139 -16.04 -4.14 -16.43
CA ASP A 139 -17.18 -4.73 -17.13
C ASP A 139 -18.51 -4.49 -16.39
N LYS A 140 -18.90 -3.23 -16.34
CA LYS A 140 -20.18 -2.74 -15.77
C LYS A 140 -20.72 -1.60 -16.63
N PRO A 141 -22.05 -1.43 -16.68
CA PRO A 141 -22.65 -0.22 -17.27
C PRO A 141 -22.15 1.04 -16.55
N ASP A 142 -21.90 2.13 -17.30
CA ASP A 142 -21.38 3.39 -16.75
C ASP A 142 -22.23 3.95 -15.59
N SER A 143 -23.54 3.70 -15.61
CA SER A 143 -24.45 4.12 -14.54
C SER A 143 -24.18 3.48 -13.16
N VAL A 144 -23.49 2.32 -13.13
CA VAL A 144 -23.18 1.61 -11.89
C VAL A 144 -21.68 1.58 -11.58
N LYS A 145 -20.79 1.95 -12.52
CA LYS A 145 -19.35 2.03 -12.28
C LYS A 145 -18.97 2.85 -11.04
N PRO A 146 -19.65 4.00 -10.75
CA PRO A 146 -19.33 4.79 -9.56
C PRO A 146 -19.52 4.08 -8.22
N LEU A 147 -20.19 2.93 -8.19
CA LEU A 147 -20.32 2.08 -7.00
C LEU A 147 -19.06 1.26 -6.71
N TYR A 148 -18.15 1.14 -7.68
CA TYR A 148 -16.93 0.35 -7.61
C TYR A 148 -15.66 1.20 -7.74
N VAL A 149 -15.69 2.17 -8.65
CA VAL A 149 -14.54 2.99 -9.01
C VAL A 149 -15.01 4.43 -9.21
N ALA A 150 -14.35 5.40 -8.60
CA ALA A 150 -14.68 6.81 -8.80
C ALA A 150 -14.50 7.21 -10.26
N ASP A 151 -15.39 8.09 -10.79
CA ASP A 151 -15.24 8.65 -12.14
C ASP A 151 -13.89 9.37 -12.25
N PRO A 152 -12.98 8.97 -13.15
CA PRO A 152 -11.65 9.55 -13.28
C PRO A 152 -11.66 11.04 -13.63
N LYS A 153 -12.71 11.55 -14.26
CA LYS A 153 -12.86 12.99 -14.56
C LYS A 153 -13.09 13.81 -13.30
N VAL A 154 -13.79 13.22 -12.34
CA VAL A 154 -14.07 13.82 -11.04
C VAL A 154 -12.97 13.46 -10.04
N GLY A 155 -12.43 12.25 -10.10
CA GLY A 155 -11.44 11.63 -9.26
C GLY A 155 -11.97 11.23 -7.87
N GLY A 156 -11.30 10.36 -7.15
CA GLY A 156 -11.48 10.01 -5.75
C GLY A 156 -10.42 10.66 -4.87
N LEU A 157 -10.47 10.42 -3.55
CA LEU A 157 -9.47 10.98 -2.62
C LEU A 157 -8.09 10.34 -2.79
N HIS A 158 -8.02 9.10 -3.27
CA HIS A 158 -6.76 8.47 -3.68
C HIS A 158 -6.04 9.23 -4.80
N ASN A 159 -6.78 9.86 -5.74
CA ASN A 159 -6.14 10.62 -6.82
C ASN A 159 -5.40 11.88 -6.33
N PHE A 160 -5.72 12.38 -5.13
CA PHE A 160 -5.02 13.48 -4.46
C PHE A 160 -3.92 13.00 -3.52
N GLY A 161 -3.77 11.68 -3.31
CA GLY A 161 -2.87 11.10 -2.32
C GLY A 161 -3.29 11.38 -0.87
N VAL A 162 -4.61 11.53 -0.61
CA VAL A 162 -5.16 11.87 0.70
C VAL A 162 -6.12 10.82 1.26
N ALA A 163 -6.13 9.64 0.68
CA ALA A 163 -6.78 8.45 1.20
C ALA A 163 -5.80 7.29 1.24
N VAL A 164 -6.03 6.35 2.16
CA VAL A 164 -5.27 5.12 2.29
C VAL A 164 -6.21 3.95 2.51
N ASP A 165 -5.89 2.82 1.88
CA ASP A 165 -6.50 1.52 2.15
C ASP A 165 -5.49 0.66 2.90
N LEU A 166 -5.87 0.12 4.06
CA LEU A 166 -4.94 -0.63 4.90
C LEU A 166 -5.63 -1.59 5.85
N THR A 167 -4.84 -2.50 6.42
CA THR A 167 -5.26 -3.44 7.46
C THR A 167 -4.24 -3.46 8.60
N LEU A 168 -4.52 -4.29 9.62
CA LEU A 168 -3.57 -4.65 10.67
C LEU A 168 -2.82 -5.91 10.26
N ALA A 169 -1.54 -5.97 10.61
CA ALA A 169 -0.70 -7.15 10.44
C ALA A 169 0.16 -7.40 11.69
N PHE A 170 0.60 -8.64 11.89
CA PHE A 170 1.60 -8.95 12.90
C PHE A 170 2.95 -8.37 12.51
N GLN A 171 3.56 -7.61 13.43
CA GLN A 171 4.88 -7.00 13.22
C GLN A 171 5.98 -8.03 12.93
N GLU A 172 5.88 -9.22 13.50
CA GLU A 172 6.86 -10.27 13.37
C GLU A 172 7.00 -10.80 11.93
N ASN A 173 5.87 -10.91 11.20
CA ASN A 173 5.85 -11.65 9.94
C ASN A 173 5.00 -11.02 8.83
N GLY A 174 4.39 -9.84 9.07
CA GLY A 174 3.57 -9.13 8.09
C GLY A 174 2.23 -9.80 7.77
N LYS A 175 1.87 -10.90 8.48
CA LYS A 175 0.61 -11.58 8.22
C LYS A 175 -0.57 -10.72 8.66
N ALA A 176 -1.47 -10.41 7.72
CA ALA A 176 -2.69 -9.64 8.00
C ALA A 176 -3.59 -10.34 9.02
N LEU A 177 -4.25 -9.55 9.87
CA LEU A 177 -5.35 -10.00 10.72
C LEU A 177 -6.59 -10.29 9.87
N ASP A 178 -7.38 -11.26 10.30
CA ASP A 178 -8.65 -11.56 9.65
C ASP A 178 -9.67 -10.47 9.95
N MET A 179 -10.10 -9.76 8.93
CA MET A 179 -11.11 -8.70 9.00
C MET A 179 -12.52 -9.18 8.59
N GLY A 180 -12.69 -10.49 8.31
CA GLY A 180 -13.97 -11.12 7.96
C GLY A 180 -14.35 -11.01 6.49
N THR A 181 -13.67 -10.20 5.71
CA THR A 181 -13.73 -10.15 4.25
C THR A 181 -12.35 -9.80 3.70
N PRO A 182 -12.01 -10.23 2.47
CA PRO A 182 -10.83 -9.70 1.80
C PRO A 182 -10.96 -8.19 1.52
N PHE A 183 -9.85 -7.57 1.16
CA PHE A 183 -9.81 -6.25 0.54
C PHE A 183 -10.66 -6.24 -0.75
N ASP A 184 -11.26 -5.12 -1.09
CA ASP A 184 -12.12 -4.97 -2.29
C ASP A 184 -13.36 -5.90 -2.33
N PHE A 185 -13.82 -6.39 -1.20
CA PHE A 185 -15.06 -7.14 -1.13
C PHE A 185 -16.28 -6.21 -1.20
N PHE A 186 -16.97 -6.18 -2.33
CA PHE A 186 -18.17 -5.38 -2.56
C PHE A 186 -19.42 -6.06 -2.00
N GLY A 187 -19.75 -5.80 -0.75
CA GLY A 187 -20.93 -6.35 -0.10
C GLY A 187 -21.06 -5.98 1.37
N TYR A 188 -22.23 -6.18 1.96
CA TYR A 188 -22.55 -5.80 3.33
C TYR A 188 -21.59 -6.33 4.41
N PRO A 189 -21.00 -7.55 4.29
CA PRO A 189 -19.99 -8.00 5.24
C PRO A 189 -18.77 -7.10 5.36
N ALA A 190 -18.43 -6.29 4.33
CA ALA A 190 -17.34 -5.33 4.38
C ALA A 190 -17.74 -3.97 4.98
N TYR A 191 -19.04 -3.71 5.17
CA TYR A 191 -19.58 -2.40 5.55
C TYR A 191 -19.50 -2.17 7.06
N PRO A 192 -18.74 -1.19 7.57
CA PRO A 192 -18.75 -0.80 8.98
C PRO A 192 -20.14 -0.49 9.52
N ASP A 193 -20.98 0.14 8.70
CA ASP A 193 -22.35 0.50 9.08
C ASP A 193 -23.28 -0.72 9.25
N ARG A 194 -22.85 -1.91 8.81
CA ARG A 194 -23.65 -3.14 8.84
C ARG A 194 -23.09 -4.21 9.78
N GLU A 195 -22.00 -3.95 10.50
CA GLU A 195 -21.32 -4.96 11.33
C GLU A 195 -22.27 -5.67 12.31
N ALA A 196 -23.15 -4.93 12.97
CA ALA A 196 -24.11 -5.54 13.89
C ALA A 196 -25.09 -6.50 13.20
N GLN A 197 -25.59 -6.14 12.02
CA GLN A 197 -26.46 -6.99 11.21
C GLN A 197 -25.70 -8.22 10.71
N MET A 198 -24.50 -8.03 10.16
CA MET A 198 -23.67 -9.11 9.61
C MET A 198 -23.23 -10.10 10.69
N LEU A 199 -23.01 -9.64 11.92
CA LEU A 199 -22.77 -10.50 13.09
C LEU A 199 -24.00 -11.36 13.42
N LEU A 200 -25.20 -10.77 13.44
CA LEU A 200 -26.45 -11.51 13.73
C LEU A 200 -26.74 -12.56 12.64
N GLU A 201 -26.41 -12.27 11.40
CA GLU A 201 -26.57 -13.18 10.24
C GLU A 201 -25.45 -14.23 10.16
N GLY A 202 -24.40 -14.14 10.98
CA GLY A 202 -23.27 -15.06 10.99
C GLY A 202 -22.28 -14.87 9.84
N ASN A 203 -22.35 -13.74 9.13
CA ASN A 203 -21.45 -13.42 8.01
C ASN A 203 -20.06 -12.95 8.48
N ILE A 204 -20.00 -12.34 9.67
CA ILE A 204 -18.74 -11.95 10.33
C ILE A 204 -18.79 -12.38 11.80
N THR A 205 -17.66 -12.38 12.49
CA THR A 205 -17.52 -12.74 13.89
C THR A 205 -17.26 -11.51 14.78
N LYS A 206 -17.34 -11.69 16.09
CA LYS A 206 -16.94 -10.65 17.06
C LYS A 206 -15.44 -10.32 16.95
N GLU A 207 -14.62 -11.30 16.63
CA GLU A 207 -13.17 -11.11 16.43
C GLU A 207 -12.90 -10.20 15.24
N HIS A 208 -13.59 -10.40 14.11
CA HIS A 208 -13.48 -9.51 12.93
C HIS A 208 -13.86 -8.07 13.31
N ILE A 209 -14.96 -7.87 14.05
CA ILE A 209 -15.37 -6.54 14.51
C ILE A 209 -14.29 -5.92 15.40
N LEU A 210 -13.74 -6.68 16.35
CA LEU A 210 -12.69 -6.20 17.25
C LEU A 210 -11.44 -5.78 16.46
N ASN A 211 -11.01 -6.57 15.50
CA ASN A 211 -9.86 -6.23 14.64
C ASN A 211 -10.10 -4.91 13.89
N ARG A 212 -11.30 -4.74 13.30
CA ARG A 212 -11.69 -3.48 12.63
C ARG A 212 -11.80 -2.30 13.61
N GLU A 213 -12.24 -2.53 14.86
CA GLU A 213 -12.29 -1.49 15.88
C GLU A 213 -10.90 -1.00 16.28
N ILE A 214 -9.93 -1.90 16.45
CA ILE A 214 -8.52 -1.56 16.70
C ILE A 214 -7.98 -0.69 15.56
N LEU A 215 -8.23 -1.09 14.31
CA LEU A 215 -7.84 -0.33 13.13
C LEU A 215 -8.47 1.08 13.13
N ARG A 216 -9.79 1.17 13.26
CA ARG A 216 -10.53 2.44 13.28
C ARG A 216 -10.07 3.37 14.39
N MET A 217 -9.80 2.82 15.58
CA MET A 217 -9.33 3.60 16.73
C MET A 217 -7.96 4.23 16.44
N ALA A 218 -7.01 3.46 15.93
CA ALA A 218 -5.69 3.95 15.57
C ALA A 218 -5.78 5.03 14.48
N MET A 219 -6.52 4.76 13.39
CA MET A 219 -6.69 5.70 12.29
C MET A 219 -7.37 6.99 12.71
N LYS A 220 -8.42 6.90 13.56
CA LYS A 220 -9.08 8.08 14.13
C LYS A 220 -8.12 8.93 14.98
N HIS A 221 -7.21 8.29 15.73
CA HIS A 221 -6.21 9.02 16.50
C HIS A 221 -5.25 9.82 15.59
N GLY A 222 -4.91 9.28 14.42
CA GLY A 222 -4.16 9.98 13.38
C GLY A 222 -4.94 11.11 12.68
N GLY A 223 -6.25 11.22 12.91
CA GLY A 223 -7.11 12.23 12.30
C GLY A 223 -7.85 11.77 11.05
N PHE A 224 -7.79 10.48 10.73
CA PHE A 224 -8.51 9.92 9.58
C PHE A 224 -9.99 9.66 9.88
N THR A 225 -10.77 9.64 8.80
CA THR A 225 -12.20 9.28 8.82
C THR A 225 -12.44 8.10 7.89
N GLY A 226 -13.01 7.02 8.40
CA GLY A 226 -13.46 5.87 7.59
C GLY A 226 -14.75 6.16 6.84
N ILE A 227 -15.16 5.25 5.96
CA ILE A 227 -16.45 5.28 5.25
C ILE A 227 -17.33 4.11 5.65
N GLY A 228 -18.63 4.21 5.38
CA GLY A 228 -19.62 3.22 5.81
C GLY A 228 -19.68 1.94 4.97
N SER A 229 -18.99 1.90 3.81
CA SER A 229 -19.05 0.79 2.84
C SER A 229 -17.79 -0.07 2.78
N GLU A 230 -16.68 0.36 3.42
CA GLU A 230 -15.37 -0.29 3.31
C GLU A 230 -14.62 -0.19 4.62
N TRP A 231 -14.27 -1.34 5.23
CA TRP A 231 -13.58 -1.35 6.53
C TRP A 231 -12.11 -0.92 6.43
N TRP A 232 -11.51 -1.01 5.23
CA TRP A 232 -10.10 -0.72 4.97
C TRP A 232 -9.80 0.73 4.60
N HIS A 233 -10.84 1.49 4.14
CA HIS A 233 -10.67 2.81 3.54
C HIS A 233 -10.73 3.96 4.56
N PHE A 234 -9.72 4.86 4.51
CA PHE A 234 -9.62 6.00 5.39
C PHE A 234 -9.19 7.27 4.66
N ASN A 235 -9.96 8.34 4.87
CA ASN A 235 -9.75 9.65 4.30
C ASN A 235 -9.04 10.58 5.31
N ALA A 236 -7.96 11.27 4.89
CA ALA A 236 -7.32 12.31 5.69
C ALA A 236 -8.08 13.63 5.64
N PHE A 237 -8.71 13.94 4.51
CA PHE A 237 -9.44 15.17 4.26
C PHE A 237 -10.78 14.90 3.61
N SER A 238 -11.69 15.87 3.73
CA SER A 238 -12.89 15.90 2.89
C SER A 238 -12.53 16.17 1.43
N ARG A 239 -13.43 15.82 0.52
CA ARG A 239 -13.24 16.09 -0.91
C ARG A 239 -13.00 17.57 -1.22
N LYS A 240 -13.69 18.47 -0.50
CA LYS A 240 -13.53 19.90 -0.66
C LYS A 240 -12.15 20.35 -0.25
N GLU A 241 -11.70 19.96 0.94
CA GLU A 241 -10.37 20.31 1.45
C GLU A 241 -9.25 19.74 0.57
N ALA A 242 -9.40 18.50 0.07
CA ALA A 242 -8.44 17.90 -0.84
C ALA A 242 -8.28 18.72 -2.13
N GLY A 243 -9.39 19.12 -2.76
CA GLY A 243 -9.36 19.91 -3.99
C GLY A 243 -8.92 21.38 -3.79
N GLU A 244 -9.00 21.90 -2.57
CA GLU A 244 -8.45 23.24 -2.22
C GLU A 244 -6.95 23.21 -1.93
N LYS A 245 -6.42 22.07 -1.45
CA LYS A 245 -5.03 21.91 -1.04
C LYS A 245 -4.12 21.29 -2.10
N TYR A 246 -4.62 20.36 -2.87
CA TYR A 246 -3.82 19.49 -3.74
C TYR A 246 -4.42 19.37 -5.13
N GLU A 247 -3.56 19.15 -6.10
CA GLU A 247 -3.95 18.71 -7.44
C GLU A 247 -4.02 17.17 -7.49
N MET A 248 -4.84 16.63 -8.39
CA MET A 248 -4.84 15.20 -8.68
C MET A 248 -3.53 14.81 -9.36
N VAL A 249 -2.92 13.72 -8.91
CA VAL A 249 -1.76 13.11 -9.57
C VAL A 249 -2.24 12.45 -10.88
N LYS A 250 -1.54 12.76 -11.99
CA LYS A 250 -1.93 12.39 -13.37
C LYS A 250 -1.26 11.11 -13.85
#